data_aa0432c75b437b0b7d20a17d6be8fc29
#
_entry.id   aa0432c75b437b0b7d20a17d6be8fc29
#
_cell.length_a   1.000
_cell.length_b   1.000
_cell.length_c   1.000
_cell.angle_alpha   90.00
_cell.angle_beta   90.00
_cell.angle_gamma   90.00
#
_symmetry.space_group_name_H-M   'P 1'
#
loop_
_entity.id
_entity.type
_entity.pdbx_description
1 polymer ?
#
loop_
_entity_poly.entity_id
_entity_poly.type
_entity_poly.pdbx_seq_one_letter_code
_entity_poly.pdbx_strand_id
1 'polypeptide(L)'
;MTDLITRDELQAAIADSEVTLVDALPASYFEQLHLPGAVNLFVDEAAARAASVLPDKNAAIVTYCSNEACPNSEGVARTLTRLGYTDVRKYREGIQDWVAAGLPTESGARAVA
;
A
#
# COMPACT_ATOMS: atom_id res chain seq x y z
N MET A 1 -9.57 -13.77 4.60
CA MET A 1 -10.04 -12.51 4.00
C MET A 1 -9.25 -11.35 4.60
N THR A 2 -8.81 -10.40 3.78
CA THR A 2 -8.04 -9.26 4.25
C THR A 2 -8.98 -8.20 4.80
N ASP A 3 -8.65 -7.62 5.95
CA ASP A 3 -9.40 -6.51 6.51
C ASP A 3 -9.29 -5.29 5.61
N LEU A 4 -10.35 -4.49 5.57
CA LEU A 4 -10.42 -3.28 4.75
C LEU A 4 -10.25 -2.03 5.60
N ILE A 5 -9.74 -0.97 4.97
CA ILE A 5 -9.71 0.37 5.56
C ILE A 5 -10.41 1.31 4.58
N THR A 6 -11.20 2.25 5.08
CA THR A 6 -11.88 3.23 4.24
C THR A 6 -10.92 4.37 3.90
N ARG A 7 -11.27 5.15 2.86
CA ARG A 7 -10.49 6.33 2.49
C ARG A 7 -10.34 7.31 3.65
N ASP A 8 -11.43 7.58 4.38
CA ASP A 8 -11.40 8.52 5.51
C ASP A 8 -10.51 8.01 6.63
N GLU A 9 -10.61 6.72 6.95
CA GLU A 9 -9.76 6.10 7.97
C GLU A 9 -8.30 6.14 7.56
N LEU A 10 -8.03 5.87 6.29
CA LEU A 10 -6.67 5.89 5.75
C LEU A 10 -6.08 7.29 5.80
N GLN A 11 -6.86 8.29 5.43
CA GLN A 11 -6.43 9.68 5.46
C GLN A 11 -6.03 10.10 6.88
N ALA A 12 -6.83 9.73 7.88
CA ALA A 12 -6.52 10.02 9.27
C ALA A 12 -5.26 9.30 9.73
N ALA A 13 -5.09 8.03 9.35
CA ALA A 13 -3.92 7.24 9.72
C ALA A 13 -2.63 7.81 9.11
N ILE A 14 -2.69 8.27 7.87
CA ILE A 14 -1.55 8.93 7.22
C ILE A 14 -1.19 10.21 7.95
N ALA A 15 -2.18 11.03 8.28
CA ALA A 15 -1.95 12.30 8.98
C ALA A 15 -1.28 12.08 10.34
N ASP A 16 -1.61 10.99 11.01
CA ASP A 16 -1.04 10.63 12.31
C ASP A 16 0.24 9.80 12.21
N SER A 17 0.71 9.51 11.00
CA SER A 17 1.89 8.68 10.74
C SER A 17 1.79 7.29 11.37
N GLU A 18 0.58 6.73 11.37
CA GLU A 18 0.30 5.45 12.05
C GLU A 18 0.37 4.24 11.14
N VAL A 19 0.55 4.42 9.83
CA VAL A 19 0.56 3.30 8.87
C VAL A 19 1.73 3.40 7.91
N THR A 20 2.16 2.24 7.43
CA THR A 20 3.06 2.13 6.28
C THR A 20 2.21 1.77 5.07
N LEU A 21 2.27 2.61 4.03
CA LEU A 21 1.53 2.39 2.80
C LEU A 21 2.35 1.56 1.83
N VAL A 22 1.73 0.56 1.24
CA VAL A 22 2.38 -0.33 0.26
C VAL A 22 1.63 -0.24 -1.05
N ASP A 23 2.30 0.27 -2.08
CA ASP A 23 1.80 0.32 -3.44
C ASP A 23 2.13 -1.01 -4.12
N ALA A 24 1.12 -1.76 -4.51
CA ALA A 24 1.25 -3.11 -5.05
C ALA A 24 1.39 -3.14 -6.58
N LEU A 25 1.50 -1.98 -7.21
CA LEU A 25 1.61 -1.86 -8.66
C LEU A 25 3.07 -1.99 -9.11
N PRO A 26 3.29 -2.23 -10.42
CA PRO A 26 4.65 -2.21 -10.95
C PRO A 26 5.34 -0.87 -10.70
N ALA A 27 6.67 -0.89 -10.63
CA ALA A 27 7.47 0.30 -10.32
C ALA A 27 7.18 1.46 -11.27
N SER A 28 6.91 1.18 -12.54
CA SER A 28 6.63 2.24 -13.52
C SER A 28 5.36 3.03 -13.17
N TYR A 29 4.36 2.38 -12.61
CA TYR A 29 3.14 3.05 -12.16
C TYR A 29 3.38 3.84 -10.89
N PHE A 30 4.11 3.25 -9.96
CA PHE A 30 4.47 3.89 -8.71
C PHE A 30 5.24 5.20 -8.95
N GLU A 31 6.18 5.18 -9.89
CA GLU A 31 6.98 6.38 -10.22
C GLU A 31 6.13 7.51 -10.76
N GLN A 32 5.06 7.18 -11.48
CA GLN A 32 4.17 8.19 -12.03
C GLN A 32 3.31 8.84 -10.96
N LEU A 33 2.77 8.04 -10.05
CA LEU A 33 1.86 8.54 -9.04
C LEU A 33 1.67 7.50 -7.93
N HIS A 34 1.80 7.94 -6.68
CA HIS A 34 1.53 7.09 -5.52
C HIS A 34 1.04 7.92 -4.35
N LEU A 35 0.48 7.27 -3.34
CA LEU A 35 0.03 7.94 -2.12
C LEU A 35 1.24 8.47 -1.33
N PRO A 36 1.05 9.56 -0.55
CA PRO A 36 2.18 10.17 0.18
C PRO A 36 2.88 9.17 1.09
N GLY A 37 4.19 9.09 0.97
CA GLY A 37 5.01 8.21 1.80
C GLY A 37 4.96 6.74 1.48
N ALA A 38 4.23 6.33 0.43
CA ALA A 38 4.10 4.92 0.07
C ALA A 38 5.43 4.32 -0.37
N VAL A 39 5.61 3.04 -0.08
CA VAL A 39 6.73 2.26 -0.63
C VAL A 39 6.18 1.32 -1.68
N ASN A 40 6.99 1.02 -2.69
CA ASN A 40 6.59 0.14 -3.77
C ASN A 40 6.96 -1.32 -3.45
N LEU A 41 5.96 -2.19 -3.50
CA LEU A 41 6.19 -3.64 -3.35
C LEU A 41 5.25 -4.35 -4.34
N PHE A 42 5.74 -4.52 -5.57
CA PHE A 42 4.96 -5.17 -6.62
C PHE A 42 4.62 -6.60 -6.22
N VAL A 43 3.41 -7.03 -6.53
CA VAL A 43 2.85 -8.30 -6.07
C VAL A 43 3.75 -9.50 -6.40
N ASP A 44 4.38 -9.51 -7.59
CA ASP A 44 5.23 -10.61 -8.01
C ASP A 44 6.54 -10.69 -7.23
N GLU A 45 6.91 -9.62 -6.56
CA GLU A 45 8.16 -9.50 -5.79
C GLU A 45 7.93 -9.51 -4.28
N ALA A 46 6.67 -9.55 -3.86
CA ALA A 46 6.33 -9.33 -2.46
C ALA A 46 7.02 -10.32 -1.53
N ALA A 47 6.99 -11.61 -1.85
CA ALA A 47 7.59 -12.62 -0.99
C ALA A 47 9.10 -12.44 -0.85
N ALA A 48 9.77 -12.08 -1.94
CA ALA A 48 11.22 -11.94 -1.96
C ALA A 48 11.70 -10.67 -1.29
N ARG A 49 10.92 -9.59 -1.35
CA ARG A 49 11.38 -8.27 -0.92
C ARG A 49 10.76 -7.77 0.39
N ALA A 50 9.75 -8.45 0.90
CA ALA A 50 9.01 -7.97 2.07
C ALA A 50 9.92 -7.66 3.27
N ALA A 51 10.82 -8.55 3.62
CA ALA A 51 11.66 -8.38 4.80
C ALA A 51 12.57 -7.15 4.69
N SER A 52 13.02 -6.84 3.47
CA SER A 52 13.88 -5.70 3.21
C SER A 52 13.11 -4.38 3.19
N VAL A 53 11.91 -4.38 2.60
CA VAL A 53 11.08 -3.19 2.44
C VAL A 53 10.28 -2.90 3.72
N LEU A 54 9.85 -3.96 4.40
CA LEU A 54 8.97 -3.89 5.58
C LEU A 54 9.60 -4.71 6.71
N PRO A 55 10.63 -4.20 7.37
CA PRO A 55 11.36 -4.99 8.38
C PRO A 55 10.58 -5.25 9.66
N ASP A 56 9.57 -4.42 9.98
CA ASP A 56 8.78 -4.57 11.22
C ASP A 56 7.48 -5.31 10.91
N LYS A 57 7.41 -6.57 11.31
CA LYS A 57 6.23 -7.40 11.09
C LYS A 57 5.02 -7.03 11.95
N ASN A 58 5.21 -6.18 12.94
CA ASN A 58 4.13 -5.71 13.80
C ASN A 58 3.62 -4.32 13.41
N ALA A 59 4.21 -3.70 12.40
CA ALA A 59 3.77 -2.39 11.93
C ALA A 59 2.38 -2.48 11.30
N ALA A 60 1.62 -1.41 11.41
CA ALA A 60 0.35 -1.29 10.71
C ALA A 60 0.63 -1.02 9.23
N ILE A 61 0.14 -1.89 8.36
CA ILE A 61 0.41 -1.84 6.93
C ILE A 61 -0.91 -1.75 6.16
N VAL A 62 -0.95 -0.88 5.15
CA VAL A 62 -2.08 -0.79 4.23
C VAL A 62 -1.58 -0.99 2.81
N THR A 63 -2.14 -1.97 2.11
CA THR A 63 -1.82 -2.22 0.70
C THR A 63 -2.88 -1.56 -0.18
N TYR A 64 -2.47 -1.10 -1.35
CA TYR A 64 -3.41 -0.56 -2.35
C TYR A 64 -2.88 -0.80 -3.76
N CYS A 65 -3.77 -0.69 -4.74
CA CYS A 65 -3.39 -0.68 -6.16
C CYS A 65 -4.27 0.31 -6.92
N SER A 66 -4.66 0.03 -8.17
CA SER A 66 -5.36 1.02 -9.01
C SER A 66 -6.79 1.27 -8.57
N ASN A 67 -7.58 0.20 -8.43
CA ASN A 67 -9.02 0.27 -8.16
C ASN A 67 -9.52 -1.09 -7.63
N GLU A 68 -10.83 -1.21 -7.44
CA GLU A 68 -11.42 -2.43 -6.89
C GLU A 68 -11.21 -3.67 -7.75
N ALA A 69 -11.04 -3.50 -9.05
CA ALA A 69 -10.85 -4.63 -9.96
C ALA A 69 -9.41 -5.17 -9.97
N CYS A 70 -8.46 -4.42 -9.42
CA CYS A 70 -7.06 -4.81 -9.42
C CYS A 70 -6.79 -5.82 -8.29
N PRO A 71 -6.25 -7.01 -8.59
CA PRO A 71 -6.02 -8.04 -7.56
C PRO A 71 -4.72 -7.86 -6.78
N ASN A 72 -3.86 -6.92 -7.17
CA ASN A 72 -2.51 -6.83 -6.64
C ASN A 72 -2.46 -6.55 -5.14
N SER A 73 -3.30 -5.63 -4.66
CA SER A 73 -3.31 -5.29 -3.23
C SER A 73 -3.69 -6.48 -2.37
N GLU A 74 -4.67 -7.27 -2.82
CA GLU A 74 -5.06 -8.48 -2.11
C GLU A 74 -3.92 -9.50 -2.13
N GLY A 75 -3.26 -9.66 -3.26
CA GLY A 75 -2.12 -10.58 -3.40
C GLY A 75 -0.98 -10.24 -2.47
N VAL A 76 -0.61 -8.96 -2.39
CA VAL A 76 0.44 -8.52 -1.47
C VAL A 76 0.00 -8.70 -0.02
N ALA A 77 -1.24 -8.32 0.31
CA ALA A 77 -1.74 -8.47 1.68
C ALA A 77 -1.72 -9.93 2.15
N ARG A 78 -2.14 -10.85 1.28
CA ARG A 78 -2.11 -12.28 1.60
C ARG A 78 -0.69 -12.80 1.77
N THR A 79 0.23 -12.37 0.91
CA THR A 79 1.64 -12.75 1.01
C THR A 79 2.22 -12.27 2.34
N LEU A 80 1.99 -11.02 2.70
CA LEU A 80 2.48 -10.47 3.96
C LEU A 80 1.91 -11.22 5.16
N THR A 81 0.63 -11.52 5.15
CA THR A 81 -0.01 -12.29 6.22
C THR A 81 0.64 -13.66 6.37
N ARG A 82 0.91 -14.36 5.27
CA ARG A 82 1.59 -15.66 5.32
C ARG A 82 3.01 -15.55 5.86
N LEU A 83 3.66 -14.42 5.64
CA LEU A 83 5.03 -14.20 6.12
C LEU A 83 5.09 -13.78 7.60
N GLY A 84 3.94 -13.64 8.26
CA GLY A 84 3.89 -13.35 9.67
C GLY A 84 3.62 -11.89 10.02
N TYR A 85 3.26 -11.06 9.05
CA TYR A 85 2.86 -9.69 9.33
C TYR A 85 1.48 -9.70 10.00
N THR A 86 1.35 -8.97 11.11
CA THR A 86 0.21 -9.13 12.02
C THR A 86 -0.90 -8.10 11.84
N ASP A 87 -0.64 -6.99 11.14
CA ASP A 87 -1.63 -5.91 10.99
C ASP A 87 -1.59 -5.39 9.56
N VAL A 88 -2.27 -6.13 8.66
CA VAL A 88 -2.33 -5.80 7.24
C VAL A 88 -3.76 -5.55 6.84
N ARG A 89 -4.04 -4.37 6.31
CA ARG A 89 -5.36 -3.98 5.78
C ARG A 89 -5.20 -3.58 4.32
N LYS A 90 -6.32 -3.51 3.62
CA LYS A 90 -6.35 -3.17 2.20
C LYS A 90 -7.24 -1.96 1.96
N TYR A 91 -6.72 -0.96 1.24
CA TYR A 91 -7.52 0.13 0.70
C TYR A 91 -8.01 -0.31 -0.68
N ARG A 92 -9.19 -0.93 -0.68
CA ARG A 92 -9.74 -1.61 -1.86
C ARG A 92 -10.00 -0.69 -3.05
N GLU A 93 -10.48 0.52 -2.78
CA GLU A 93 -10.82 1.47 -3.83
C GLU A 93 -9.61 1.91 -4.66
N GLY A 94 -8.43 1.91 -4.04
CA GLY A 94 -7.20 2.17 -4.75
C GLY A 94 -6.93 3.63 -5.05
N ILE A 95 -5.80 3.86 -5.75
CA ILE A 95 -5.33 5.23 -6.02
C ILE A 95 -6.30 6.03 -6.89
N GLN A 96 -7.08 5.37 -7.75
CA GLN A 96 -8.04 6.10 -8.60
C GLN A 96 -9.10 6.79 -7.75
N ASP A 97 -9.58 6.14 -6.68
CA ASP A 97 -10.53 6.74 -5.76
C ASP A 97 -9.90 7.91 -5.00
N TRP A 98 -8.66 7.74 -4.56
CA TRP A 98 -7.92 8.78 -3.83
C TRP A 98 -7.76 10.04 -4.69
N VAL A 99 -7.36 9.87 -5.94
CA VAL A 99 -7.19 10.98 -6.89
C VAL A 99 -8.53 11.65 -7.19
N ALA A 100 -9.58 10.85 -7.39
CA ALA A 100 -10.91 11.38 -7.67
C ALA A 100 -11.46 12.23 -6.50
N ALA A 101 -11.03 11.92 -5.29
CA ALA A 101 -11.40 12.70 -4.11
C ALA A 101 -10.56 13.99 -3.95
N GLY A 102 -9.59 14.23 -4.84
CA GLY A 102 -8.76 15.42 -4.78
C GLY A 102 -7.68 15.40 -3.70
N LEU A 103 -7.32 14.22 -3.21
CA LEU A 103 -6.34 14.11 -2.13
C LEU A 103 -4.91 14.13 -2.66
N PRO A 104 -3.93 14.52 -1.83
CA PRO A 104 -2.55 14.69 -2.31
C PRO A 104 -1.89 13.38 -2.70
N THR A 105 -1.02 13.46 -3.70
CA THR A 105 -0.22 12.33 -4.18
C THR A 105 1.22 12.78 -4.35
N GLU A 106 2.10 11.79 -4.57
CA GLU A 106 3.51 12.02 -4.85
C GLU A 106 3.92 11.30 -6.12
N SER A 107 5.07 11.63 -6.66
CA SER A 107 5.63 10.99 -7.84
C SER A 107 7.14 10.81 -7.65
N GLY A 108 7.73 9.93 -8.45
CA GLY A 108 9.16 9.65 -8.43
C GLY A 108 9.46 8.20 -8.04
N ALA A 109 10.68 7.77 -8.29
CA ALA A 109 11.12 6.40 -8.05
C ALA A 109 11.30 6.07 -6.57
N ARG A 110 11.35 7.09 -5.71
CA ARG A 110 11.51 6.91 -4.26
C ARG A 110 10.45 7.68 -3.53
N ALA A 111 9.67 6.96 -2.77
CA ALA A 111 8.70 7.57 -1.87
C ALA A 111 9.32 7.90 -0.52
N VAL A 112 10.39 7.19 -0.14
CA VAL A 112 11.05 7.34 1.15
C VAL A 112 12.50 7.69 0.94
N ALA A 113 12.95 8.69 1.64
CA ALA A 113 14.35 9.12 1.56
C ALA A 113 15.27 8.11 2.25
#